data_28b9da5cbfba78647fb076e1c856c795
#
_entry.id   28b9da5cbfba78647fb076e1c856c795
#
_cell.length_a   1.000
_cell.length_b   1.000
_cell.length_c   1.000
_cell.angle_alpha   90.00
_cell.angle_beta   90.00
_cell.angle_gamma   90.00
#
_symmetry.space_group_name_H-M   'P 1'
#
loop_
_entity.id
_entity.type
_entity.pdbx_description
1 polymer ?
#
loop_
_entity_poly.entity_id
_entity_poly.type
_entity_poly.pdbx_seq_one_letter_code
_entity_poly.pdbx_strand_id
1 'polypeptide(L)'
;MEKKDIDWSNIGFGYYQTDERYVSNFKNGAWDDGVMTKDANVVMNECAGVLQYAQTCFEGLKAYTTEHGKIVTFRPDLNASRMANTAKRLEMPPFPEDRFVEAVEKVVAANAAYVPPYGSGATLYIRPYMFASSSVIGVKPAEEYQFRMFCTPVGPYFKGGAKPITIRVCDFDRAAPHGTGHVKAGLNYAMSLHAIVDAHNQGYDENMYLDPGTRTKVEETGGANFIFVTKDNKVVTPKSSTILPSITRRSLMYVAE
;
A
#
# COMPACT_ATOMS: atom_id res chain seq x y z
N MET A 1 -3.53 26.13 -10.41
CA MET A 1 -2.50 25.34 -11.12
C MET A 1 -3.18 24.60 -12.25
N GLU A 2 -2.67 24.66 -13.45
CA GLU A 2 -3.20 23.96 -14.60
C GLU A 2 -2.97 22.45 -14.43
N LYS A 3 -3.99 21.64 -14.72
CA LYS A 3 -3.90 20.18 -14.63
C LYS A 3 -3.25 19.63 -15.90
N LYS A 4 -2.59 18.47 -15.77
CA LYS A 4 -2.08 17.74 -16.95
C LYS A 4 -3.23 17.31 -17.84
N ASP A 5 -2.99 17.30 -19.14
CA ASP A 5 -3.94 16.78 -20.14
C ASP A 5 -3.93 15.23 -20.10
N ILE A 6 -4.82 14.68 -19.30
CA ILE A 6 -4.98 13.24 -19.07
C ILE A 6 -6.46 12.91 -19.19
N ASP A 7 -6.78 11.85 -19.91
CA ASP A 7 -8.16 11.30 -19.91
C ASP A 7 -8.48 10.64 -18.58
N TRP A 8 -8.93 11.46 -17.60
CA TRP A 8 -9.26 11.03 -16.25
C TRP A 8 -10.38 10.00 -16.19
N SER A 9 -11.24 9.95 -17.19
CA SER A 9 -12.39 9.02 -17.23
C SER A 9 -11.99 7.60 -17.62
N ASN A 10 -10.88 7.45 -18.36
CA ASN A 10 -10.38 6.17 -18.86
C ASN A 10 -9.05 5.75 -18.20
N ILE A 11 -8.54 6.51 -17.24
CA ILE A 11 -7.34 6.12 -16.53
C ILE A 11 -7.60 4.85 -15.68
N GLY A 12 -6.83 3.80 -15.93
CA GLY A 12 -6.91 2.55 -15.17
C GLY A 12 -6.11 2.62 -13.87
N PHE A 13 -5.89 1.45 -13.24
CA PHE A 13 -5.04 1.32 -12.06
C PHE A 13 -3.61 0.87 -12.47
N GLY A 14 -3.02 1.56 -13.45
CA GLY A 14 -1.68 1.32 -13.96
C GLY A 14 -0.69 2.40 -13.54
N TYR A 15 0.60 2.13 -13.74
CA TYR A 15 1.63 3.12 -13.48
C TYR A 15 1.65 4.19 -14.57
N TYR A 16 1.47 5.44 -14.16
CA TYR A 16 1.69 6.63 -14.96
C TYR A 16 2.81 7.45 -14.32
N GLN A 17 3.90 7.67 -15.03
CA GLN A 17 5.06 8.37 -14.49
C GLN A 17 4.75 9.85 -14.27
N THR A 18 4.91 10.31 -13.03
CA THR A 18 4.83 11.71 -12.63
C THR A 18 6.21 12.36 -12.58
N ASP A 19 6.26 13.69 -12.40
CA ASP A 19 7.49 14.46 -12.58
C ASP A 19 8.51 14.19 -11.46
N GLU A 20 8.07 14.15 -10.18
CA GLU A 20 9.00 14.08 -9.04
C GLU A 20 8.64 13.02 -8.01
N ARG A 21 9.64 12.56 -7.29
CA ARG A 21 9.59 11.62 -6.18
C ARG A 21 10.52 12.01 -5.06
N TYR A 22 10.25 11.52 -3.86
CA TYR A 22 11.11 11.71 -2.69
C TYR A 22 12.00 10.48 -2.48
N VAL A 23 13.27 10.70 -2.10
CA VAL A 23 14.25 9.65 -1.80
C VAL A 23 15.02 10.03 -0.55
N SER A 24 15.19 9.08 0.38
CA SER A 24 16.06 9.19 1.55
C SER A 24 16.80 7.87 1.75
N ASN A 25 18.06 7.94 2.18
CA ASN A 25 18.90 6.77 2.40
C ASN A 25 19.24 6.63 3.89
N PHE A 26 19.24 5.39 4.36
CA PHE A 26 19.76 5.03 5.68
C PHE A 26 21.14 4.45 5.53
N LYS A 27 22.13 5.12 6.11
CA LYS A 27 23.53 4.71 6.15
C LYS A 27 24.17 5.10 7.47
N ASN A 28 25.12 4.33 7.93
CA ASN A 28 25.86 4.60 9.17
C ASN A 28 24.95 4.85 10.39
N GLY A 29 23.81 4.13 10.45
CA GLY A 29 22.87 4.21 11.56
C GLY A 29 21.89 5.38 11.53
N ALA A 30 21.84 6.18 10.46
CA ALA A 30 20.95 7.34 10.34
C ALA A 30 20.33 7.50 8.94
N TRP A 31 19.14 8.09 8.91
CA TRP A 31 18.51 8.59 7.68
C TRP A 31 19.09 9.95 7.29
N ASP A 32 19.46 10.12 6.02
CA ASP A 32 19.80 11.44 5.45
C ASP A 32 18.58 12.37 5.39
N ASP A 33 18.78 13.65 5.05
CA ASP A 33 17.68 14.63 5.00
C ASP A 33 16.64 14.35 3.90
N GLY A 34 16.99 13.49 2.94
CA GLY A 34 16.16 13.17 1.80
C GLY A 34 16.08 14.29 0.77
N VAL A 35 15.76 13.92 -0.46
CA VAL A 35 15.69 14.85 -1.59
C VAL A 35 14.50 14.58 -2.50
N MET A 36 14.00 15.61 -3.16
CA MET A 36 13.12 15.47 -4.32
C MET A 36 13.98 15.25 -5.58
N THR A 37 13.55 14.33 -6.43
CA THR A 37 14.26 13.98 -7.67
C THR A 37 13.30 13.60 -8.80
N LYS A 38 13.74 13.78 -10.04
CA LYS A 38 13.02 13.31 -11.24
C LYS A 38 13.41 11.89 -11.65
N ASP A 39 14.52 11.37 -11.10
CA ASP A 39 14.98 10.03 -11.45
C ASP A 39 14.09 8.94 -10.85
N ALA A 40 13.42 8.19 -11.73
CA ALA A 40 12.55 7.08 -11.37
C ALA A 40 13.31 5.76 -11.16
N ASN A 41 14.58 5.71 -11.55
CA ASN A 41 15.34 4.48 -11.51
C ASN A 41 15.88 4.21 -10.10
N VAL A 42 16.11 2.93 -9.83
CA VAL A 42 16.79 2.47 -8.63
C VAL A 42 18.00 1.66 -9.08
N VAL A 43 19.19 2.13 -8.72
CA VAL A 43 20.44 1.41 -8.99
C VAL A 43 20.89 0.73 -7.70
N MET A 44 21.12 -0.58 -7.76
CA MET A 44 21.54 -1.37 -6.62
C MET A 44 22.44 -2.54 -7.04
N ASN A 45 23.17 -3.08 -6.07
CA ASN A 45 23.97 -4.28 -6.28
C ASN A 45 23.07 -5.52 -6.43
N GLU A 46 23.46 -6.50 -7.24
CA GLU A 46 22.72 -7.77 -7.43
C GLU A 46 22.50 -8.54 -6.12
N CYS A 47 23.39 -8.38 -5.12
CA CYS A 47 23.27 -8.98 -3.79
C CYS A 47 22.43 -8.13 -2.81
N ALA A 48 21.76 -7.07 -3.24
CA ALA A 48 20.92 -6.26 -2.34
C ALA A 48 19.90 -7.12 -1.60
N GLY A 49 19.73 -6.89 -0.30
CA GLY A 49 18.86 -7.70 0.57
C GLY A 49 17.42 -7.78 0.09
N VAL A 50 16.93 -6.74 -0.60
CA VAL A 50 15.59 -6.76 -1.20
C VAL A 50 15.47 -7.79 -2.32
N LEU A 51 16.50 -7.98 -3.13
CA LEU A 51 16.52 -8.93 -4.25
C LEU A 51 16.67 -10.37 -3.77
N GLN A 52 17.42 -10.59 -2.68
CA GLN A 52 17.70 -11.92 -2.17
C GLN A 52 16.62 -12.42 -1.22
N TYR A 53 16.12 -11.57 -0.32
CA TYR A 53 15.25 -11.98 0.81
C TYR A 53 13.95 -11.19 0.90
N ALA A 54 13.59 -10.43 -0.12
CA ALA A 54 12.37 -9.61 -0.16
C ALA A 54 12.22 -8.69 1.08
N GLN A 55 13.36 -8.19 1.65
CA GLN A 55 13.34 -7.28 2.79
C GLN A 55 12.88 -5.90 2.33
N THR A 56 11.55 -5.74 2.20
CA THR A 56 10.88 -4.53 1.72
C THR A 56 9.49 -4.39 2.31
N CYS A 57 9.07 -3.14 2.50
CA CYS A 57 7.71 -2.79 2.89
C CYS A 57 7.20 -1.61 2.08
N PHE A 58 5.88 -1.42 2.04
CA PHE A 58 5.28 -0.32 1.30
C PHE A 58 4.00 0.17 1.96
N GLU A 59 3.57 1.34 1.52
CA GLU A 59 2.30 1.92 1.89
C GLU A 59 1.50 2.35 0.66
N GLY A 60 0.23 2.66 0.87
CA GLY A 60 -0.64 3.20 -0.15
C GLY A 60 -1.64 4.14 0.47
N LEU A 61 -1.65 5.38 0.00
CA LEU A 61 -2.62 6.39 0.36
C LEU A 61 -2.94 7.23 -0.88
N LYS A 62 -3.89 8.15 -0.76
CA LYS A 62 -4.37 8.92 -1.91
C LYS A 62 -4.46 10.39 -1.59
N ALA A 63 -4.26 11.22 -2.62
CA ALA A 63 -4.63 12.62 -2.60
C ALA A 63 -5.84 12.87 -3.50
N TYR A 64 -6.68 13.80 -3.10
CA TYR A 64 -7.96 14.11 -3.72
C TYR A 64 -8.09 15.61 -3.95
N THR A 65 -8.76 16.01 -5.00
CA THR A 65 -9.25 17.39 -5.15
C THR A 65 -10.64 17.48 -4.53
N THR A 66 -10.84 18.39 -3.60
CA THR A 66 -12.15 18.66 -3.00
C THR A 66 -13.05 19.48 -3.94
N GLU A 67 -14.34 19.58 -3.63
CA GLU A 67 -15.30 20.44 -4.33
C GLU A 67 -14.82 21.90 -4.45
N HIS A 68 -14.10 22.39 -3.44
CA HIS A 68 -13.54 23.74 -3.41
C HIS A 68 -12.13 23.86 -4.03
N GLY A 69 -11.67 22.83 -4.75
CA GLY A 69 -10.38 22.83 -5.45
C GLY A 69 -9.15 22.64 -4.54
N LYS A 70 -9.33 22.37 -3.24
CA LYS A 70 -8.22 22.05 -2.34
C LYS A 70 -7.74 20.61 -2.57
N ILE A 71 -6.44 20.39 -2.49
CA ILE A 71 -5.85 19.06 -2.50
C ILE A 71 -5.71 18.60 -1.05
N VAL A 72 -6.21 17.41 -0.76
CA VAL A 72 -6.19 16.81 0.59
C VAL A 72 -5.74 15.36 0.55
N THR A 73 -5.15 14.88 1.64
CA THR A 73 -4.86 13.47 1.90
C THR A 73 -5.67 12.99 3.09
N PHE A 74 -5.87 11.67 3.23
CA PHE A 74 -6.64 11.10 4.32
C PHE A 74 -5.72 10.33 5.27
N ARG A 75 -5.52 10.86 6.49
CA ARG A 75 -4.81 10.26 7.62
C ARG A 75 -3.42 9.69 7.28
N PRO A 76 -2.51 10.47 6.68
CA PRO A 76 -1.16 10.01 6.33
C PRO A 76 -0.33 9.61 7.57
N ASP A 77 -0.62 10.17 8.74
CA ASP A 77 -0.06 9.81 10.04
C ASP A 77 -0.23 8.32 10.37
N LEU A 78 -1.40 7.76 10.07
CA LEU A 78 -1.65 6.34 10.30
C LEU A 78 -0.91 5.43 9.29
N ASN A 79 -0.68 5.91 8.07
CA ASN A 79 0.18 5.21 7.12
C ASN A 79 1.64 5.22 7.60
N ALA A 80 2.11 6.36 8.10
CA ALA A 80 3.45 6.50 8.69
C ALA A 80 3.66 5.51 9.84
N SER A 81 2.75 5.50 10.80
CA SER A 81 2.80 4.60 11.96
C SER A 81 2.73 3.12 11.55
N ARG A 82 1.87 2.76 10.58
CA ARG A 82 1.77 1.39 10.08
C ARG A 82 3.04 0.95 9.36
N MET A 83 3.67 1.85 8.57
CA MET A 83 4.95 1.57 7.92
C MET A 83 6.07 1.38 8.94
N ALA A 84 6.13 2.20 9.99
CA ALA A 84 7.10 2.06 11.07
C ALA A 84 6.94 0.70 11.79
N ASN A 85 5.71 0.26 12.05
CA ASN A 85 5.43 -1.06 12.63
C ASN A 85 5.83 -2.20 11.70
N THR A 86 5.58 -2.05 10.38
CA THR A 86 6.02 -3.02 9.38
C THR A 86 7.53 -3.12 9.34
N ALA A 87 8.22 -1.98 9.33
CA ALA A 87 9.69 -1.92 9.33
C ALA A 87 10.28 -2.65 10.54
N LYS A 88 9.78 -2.37 11.76
CA LYS A 88 10.21 -3.05 12.99
C LYS A 88 10.06 -4.57 12.89
N ARG A 89 8.93 -5.06 12.34
CA ARG A 89 8.68 -6.50 12.20
C ARG A 89 9.64 -7.18 11.21
N LEU A 90 10.16 -6.42 10.23
CA LEU A 90 11.10 -6.90 9.22
C LEU A 90 12.57 -6.59 9.55
N GLU A 91 12.87 -6.18 10.79
CA GLU A 91 14.22 -5.78 11.23
C GLU A 91 14.83 -4.69 10.34
N MET A 92 13.99 -3.72 9.94
CA MET A 92 14.38 -2.54 9.16
C MET A 92 14.32 -1.29 10.05
N PRO A 93 15.22 -0.30 9.89
CA PRO A 93 15.16 0.96 10.63
C PRO A 93 13.87 1.72 10.24
N PRO A 94 12.96 2.04 11.20
CA PRO A 94 11.77 2.80 10.86
C PRO A 94 12.13 4.16 10.26
N PHE A 95 11.42 4.56 9.19
CA PHE A 95 11.49 5.93 8.70
C PHE A 95 10.69 6.83 9.66
N PRO A 96 11.20 8.03 10.05
CA PRO A 96 10.51 8.91 11.00
C PRO A 96 9.11 9.30 10.53
N GLU A 97 8.12 9.18 11.43
CA GLU A 97 6.69 9.34 11.08
C GLU A 97 6.36 10.78 10.64
N ASP A 98 6.94 11.77 11.29
CA ASP A 98 6.83 13.19 10.93
C ASP A 98 7.39 13.48 9.53
N ARG A 99 8.58 12.94 9.22
CA ARG A 99 9.22 13.06 7.91
C ARG A 99 8.45 12.30 6.82
N PHE A 100 7.77 11.21 7.17
CA PHE A 100 6.89 10.52 6.23
C PHE A 100 5.73 11.44 5.80
N VAL A 101 5.09 12.12 6.75
CA VAL A 101 3.99 13.07 6.45
C VAL A 101 4.51 14.25 5.61
N GLU A 102 5.65 14.82 5.98
CA GLU A 102 6.32 15.87 5.22
C GLU A 102 6.65 15.42 3.79
N ALA A 103 7.14 14.20 3.60
CA ALA A 103 7.42 13.63 2.28
C ALA A 103 6.14 13.47 1.43
N VAL A 104 4.99 13.09 2.05
CA VAL A 104 3.68 13.06 1.37
C VAL A 104 3.33 14.45 0.86
N GLU A 105 3.45 15.48 1.70
CA GLU A 105 3.15 16.86 1.32
C GLU A 105 4.05 17.35 0.18
N LYS A 106 5.36 17.11 0.25
CA LYS A 106 6.33 17.46 -0.80
C LYS A 106 6.01 16.78 -2.12
N VAL A 107 5.76 15.46 -2.11
CA VAL A 107 5.46 14.69 -3.32
C VAL A 107 4.14 15.15 -3.96
N VAL A 108 3.10 15.39 -3.15
CA VAL A 108 1.81 15.87 -3.65
C VAL A 108 1.92 17.28 -4.21
N ALA A 109 2.62 18.18 -3.52
CA ALA A 109 2.82 19.55 -3.97
C ALA A 109 3.58 19.62 -5.29
N ALA A 110 4.70 18.88 -5.41
CA ALA A 110 5.51 18.83 -6.63
C ALA A 110 4.75 18.25 -7.83
N ASN A 111 3.78 17.35 -7.58
CA ASN A 111 2.98 16.69 -8.61
C ASN A 111 1.51 17.14 -8.63
N ALA A 112 1.19 18.33 -8.12
CA ALA A 112 -0.19 18.80 -7.97
C ALA A 112 -0.98 18.89 -9.29
N ALA A 113 -0.28 19.05 -10.42
CA ALA A 113 -0.87 19.02 -11.76
C ALA A 113 -1.44 17.64 -12.13
N TYR A 114 -0.97 16.56 -11.49
CA TYR A 114 -1.42 15.18 -11.70
C TYR A 114 -2.55 14.75 -10.73
N VAL A 115 -2.93 15.59 -9.78
CA VAL A 115 -4.09 15.29 -8.92
C VAL A 115 -5.35 15.45 -9.73
N PRO A 116 -6.17 14.38 -9.92
CA PRO A 116 -7.37 14.47 -10.77
C PRO A 116 -8.36 15.54 -10.30
N PRO A 117 -9.14 16.13 -11.20
CA PRO A 117 -10.21 17.07 -10.84
C PRO A 117 -11.27 16.43 -9.95
N TYR A 118 -11.94 17.24 -9.14
CA TYR A 118 -13.12 16.80 -8.38
C TYR A 118 -14.20 16.26 -9.33
N GLY A 119 -14.85 15.17 -8.94
CA GLY A 119 -15.90 14.53 -9.73
C GLY A 119 -15.44 13.64 -10.87
N SER A 120 -14.13 13.55 -11.17
CA SER A 120 -13.59 12.67 -12.22
C SER A 120 -13.63 11.17 -11.88
N GLY A 121 -13.84 10.80 -10.62
CA GLY A 121 -13.75 9.41 -10.14
C GLY A 121 -12.32 8.89 -9.99
N ALA A 122 -11.33 9.63 -10.50
CA ALA A 122 -9.90 9.31 -10.38
C ALA A 122 -9.28 9.96 -9.13
N THR A 123 -8.12 9.48 -8.72
CA THR A 123 -7.38 9.97 -7.55
C THR A 123 -5.88 9.92 -7.82
N LEU A 124 -5.07 10.70 -7.07
CA LEU A 124 -3.62 10.54 -7.08
C LEU A 124 -3.23 9.49 -6.04
N TYR A 125 -2.79 8.32 -6.48
CA TYR A 125 -2.26 7.28 -5.61
C TYR A 125 -0.82 7.59 -5.24
N ILE A 126 -0.47 7.49 -3.96
CA ILE A 126 0.86 7.74 -3.42
C ILE A 126 1.40 6.40 -2.92
N ARG A 127 2.63 6.06 -3.35
CA ARG A 127 3.33 4.83 -3.02
C ARG A 127 4.62 5.12 -2.25
N PRO A 128 4.57 5.21 -0.91
CA PRO A 128 5.75 5.09 -0.07
C PRO A 128 6.24 3.64 -0.06
N TYR A 129 7.55 3.42 -0.14
CA TYR A 129 8.14 2.10 0.03
C TYR A 129 9.56 2.20 0.55
N MET A 130 10.01 1.16 1.21
CA MET A 130 11.34 1.06 1.79
C MET A 130 11.91 -0.33 1.53
N PHE A 131 13.20 -0.41 1.26
CA PHE A 131 13.86 -1.67 0.94
C PHE A 131 15.32 -1.68 1.38
N ALA A 132 15.83 -2.90 1.62
CA ALA A 132 17.22 -3.17 1.91
C ALA A 132 18.06 -2.99 0.65
N SER A 133 19.03 -2.07 0.68
CA SER A 133 19.84 -1.69 -0.48
C SER A 133 21.30 -2.18 -0.41
N SER A 134 21.82 -2.52 0.77
CA SER A 134 23.18 -3.08 0.88
C SER A 134 23.24 -4.56 0.51
N SER A 135 24.43 -5.00 0.13
CA SER A 135 24.71 -6.38 -0.28
C SER A 135 24.68 -7.34 0.90
N VAL A 136 23.94 -8.45 0.76
CA VAL A 136 23.76 -9.48 1.79
C VAL A 136 23.70 -10.87 1.14
N ILE A 137 24.54 -11.80 1.56
CA ILE A 137 24.47 -13.22 1.14
C ILE A 137 23.87 -14.09 2.25
N GLY A 138 24.32 -13.95 3.49
CA GLY A 138 23.72 -14.65 4.62
C GLY A 138 22.36 -14.06 5.00
N VAL A 139 21.44 -14.88 5.54
CA VAL A 139 20.13 -14.39 6.00
C VAL A 139 20.31 -13.55 7.26
N LYS A 140 20.40 -12.26 7.09
CA LYS A 140 20.51 -11.24 8.15
C LYS A 140 19.91 -9.92 7.69
N PRO A 141 19.54 -9.00 8.59
CA PRO A 141 19.15 -7.64 8.20
C PRO A 141 20.27 -6.95 7.41
N ALA A 142 19.91 -6.14 6.44
CA ALA A 142 20.83 -5.28 5.71
C ALA A 142 21.37 -4.16 6.62
N GLU A 143 22.45 -3.49 6.19
CA GLU A 143 23.03 -2.36 6.91
C GLU A 143 22.62 -1.00 6.33
N GLU A 144 22.24 -0.99 5.05
CA GLU A 144 21.74 0.20 4.36
C GLU A 144 20.35 -0.04 3.79
N TYR A 145 19.54 1.01 3.81
CA TYR A 145 18.16 1.00 3.30
C TYR A 145 17.87 2.26 2.51
N GLN A 146 16.88 2.18 1.63
CA GLN A 146 16.36 3.35 0.94
C GLN A 146 14.85 3.46 1.16
N PHE A 147 14.40 4.66 1.54
CA PHE A 147 13.00 5.07 1.53
C PHE A 147 12.74 5.89 0.28
N ARG A 148 11.67 5.53 -0.45
CA ARG A 148 11.22 6.27 -1.63
C ARG A 148 9.71 6.49 -1.57
N MET A 149 9.28 7.59 -2.18
CA MET A 149 7.87 7.86 -2.33
C MET A 149 7.63 8.47 -3.72
N PHE A 150 6.76 7.84 -4.50
CA PHE A 150 6.26 8.38 -5.77
C PHE A 150 4.75 8.42 -5.77
N CYS A 151 4.16 9.09 -6.77
CA CYS A 151 2.72 9.09 -6.97
C CYS A 151 2.37 8.78 -8.43
N THR A 152 1.13 8.37 -8.66
CA THR A 152 0.58 8.08 -9.98
C THR A 152 -0.92 8.34 -9.98
N PRO A 153 -1.49 9.04 -10.96
CA PRO A 153 -2.93 9.16 -11.07
C PRO A 153 -3.54 7.80 -11.43
N VAL A 154 -4.64 7.44 -10.78
CA VAL A 154 -5.33 6.16 -10.98
C VAL A 154 -6.84 6.34 -11.01
N GLY A 155 -7.50 5.49 -11.78
CA GLY A 155 -8.96 5.30 -11.75
C GLY A 155 -9.41 4.35 -10.63
N PRO A 156 -10.65 3.87 -10.68
CA PRO A 156 -11.16 2.86 -9.77
C PRO A 156 -10.34 1.56 -9.85
N TYR A 157 -10.10 0.93 -8.69
CA TYR A 157 -9.34 -0.32 -8.62
C TYR A 157 -10.02 -1.46 -9.38
N PHE A 158 -11.34 -1.62 -9.21
CA PHE A 158 -12.12 -2.56 -10.00
C PHE A 158 -12.70 -1.87 -11.24
N LYS A 159 -12.57 -2.51 -12.40
CA LYS A 159 -13.19 -2.05 -13.64
C LYS A 159 -14.72 -1.98 -13.46
N GLY A 160 -15.28 -0.80 -13.68
CA GLY A 160 -16.72 -0.58 -13.52
C GLY A 160 -17.12 0.07 -12.18
N GLY A 161 -16.19 0.47 -11.35
CA GLY A 161 -16.44 1.23 -10.12
C GLY A 161 -17.08 0.40 -9.00
N ALA A 162 -18.00 0.99 -8.26
CA ALA A 162 -18.70 0.38 -7.13
C ALA A 162 -19.82 -0.58 -7.61
N LYS A 163 -19.43 -1.74 -8.14
CA LYS A 163 -20.34 -2.83 -8.55
C LYS A 163 -20.08 -4.07 -7.69
N PRO A 164 -21.09 -4.97 -7.53
CA PRO A 164 -20.85 -6.28 -6.96
C PRO A 164 -19.75 -7.02 -7.71
N ILE A 165 -18.91 -7.72 -6.98
CA ILE A 165 -17.85 -8.57 -7.51
C ILE A 165 -18.06 -10.01 -7.04
N THR A 166 -17.48 -10.96 -7.77
CA THR A 166 -17.53 -12.38 -7.43
C THR A 166 -16.27 -12.75 -6.64
N ILE A 167 -16.47 -13.35 -5.47
CA ILE A 167 -15.39 -13.70 -4.56
C ILE A 167 -15.40 -15.20 -4.32
N ARG A 168 -14.25 -15.86 -4.44
CA ARG A 168 -14.06 -17.27 -4.14
C ARG A 168 -13.46 -17.42 -2.73
N VAL A 169 -13.94 -18.39 -1.96
CA VAL A 169 -13.21 -18.83 -0.75
C VAL A 169 -11.97 -19.57 -1.19
N CYS A 170 -10.81 -19.11 -0.75
CA CYS A 170 -9.50 -19.59 -1.21
C CYS A 170 -9.02 -20.79 -0.40
N ASP A 171 -8.44 -21.79 -1.06
CA ASP A 171 -7.82 -22.94 -0.44
C ASP A 171 -6.37 -22.67 0.04
N PHE A 172 -5.77 -21.60 -0.44
CA PHE A 172 -4.43 -21.16 -0.02
C PHE A 172 -4.53 -20.24 1.20
N ASP A 173 -3.47 -20.23 2.01
CA ASP A 173 -3.33 -19.29 3.11
C ASP A 173 -2.74 -17.96 2.60
N ARG A 174 -3.23 -16.84 3.12
CA ARG A 174 -2.66 -15.53 2.88
C ARG A 174 -1.42 -15.25 3.74
N ALA A 175 -1.38 -15.82 4.93
CA ALA A 175 -0.30 -15.66 5.89
C ALA A 175 -0.28 -16.83 6.88
N ALA A 176 0.91 -17.14 7.42
CA ALA A 176 1.02 -18.09 8.53
C ALA A 176 0.40 -17.52 9.82
N PRO A 177 -0.07 -18.39 10.77
CA PRO A 177 -0.73 -17.95 12.01
C PRO A 177 0.08 -16.95 12.85
N HIS A 178 1.39 -17.08 12.89
CA HIS A 178 2.34 -16.20 13.59
C HIS A 178 3.33 -15.52 12.62
N GLY A 179 2.92 -15.38 11.35
CA GLY A 179 3.74 -14.83 10.29
C GLY A 179 3.69 -13.30 10.18
N THR A 180 3.62 -12.82 8.96
CA THR A 180 3.72 -11.41 8.59
C THR A 180 2.41 -10.82 8.06
N GLY A 181 1.28 -11.51 8.20
CA GLY A 181 0.00 -11.07 7.66
C GLY A 181 -0.48 -9.70 8.15
N HIS A 182 -0.11 -9.31 9.36
CA HIS A 182 -0.46 -8.05 9.99
C HIS A 182 0.41 -6.86 9.54
N VAL A 183 1.44 -7.07 8.73
CA VAL A 183 2.32 -6.01 8.23
C VAL A 183 2.26 -5.89 6.71
N LYS A 184 2.58 -4.70 6.20
CA LYS A 184 2.47 -4.40 4.76
C LYS A 184 3.80 -4.68 4.04
N ALA A 185 4.17 -5.96 4.04
CA ALA A 185 5.41 -6.48 3.46
C ALA A 185 5.19 -7.03 2.06
N GLY A 186 6.12 -6.77 1.13
CA GLY A 186 6.04 -7.25 -0.25
C GLY A 186 5.88 -8.75 -0.38
N LEU A 187 6.52 -9.51 0.52
CA LEU A 187 6.47 -10.99 0.54
C LEU A 187 5.03 -11.55 0.68
N ASN A 188 4.15 -10.87 1.43
CA ASN A 188 2.75 -11.30 1.59
C ASN A 188 1.98 -11.22 0.27
N TYR A 189 2.32 -10.25 -0.57
CA TYR A 189 1.68 -10.05 -1.88
C TYR A 189 2.24 -11.01 -2.92
N ALA A 190 3.55 -11.23 -2.94
CA ALA A 190 4.17 -12.24 -3.80
C ALA A 190 3.61 -13.63 -3.54
N MET A 191 3.41 -14.02 -2.27
CA MET A 191 2.82 -15.30 -1.88
C MET A 191 1.39 -15.48 -2.39
N SER A 192 0.61 -14.40 -2.49
CA SER A 192 -0.80 -14.46 -2.93
C SER A 192 -1.00 -14.37 -4.45
N LEU A 193 0.07 -14.17 -5.26
CA LEU A 193 -0.05 -14.04 -6.71
C LEU A 193 -0.64 -15.28 -7.38
N HIS A 194 -0.23 -16.48 -6.98
CA HIS A 194 -0.77 -17.72 -7.54
C HIS A 194 -2.29 -17.83 -7.29
N ALA A 195 -2.71 -17.57 -6.06
CA ALA A 195 -4.12 -17.67 -5.68
C ALA A 195 -5.01 -16.69 -6.46
N ILE A 196 -4.57 -15.43 -6.68
CA ILE A 196 -5.39 -14.45 -7.42
C ILE A 196 -5.42 -14.75 -8.93
N VAL A 197 -4.32 -15.21 -9.51
CA VAL A 197 -4.29 -15.63 -10.93
C VAL A 197 -5.20 -16.82 -11.15
N ASP A 198 -5.18 -17.82 -10.25
CA ASP A 198 -6.06 -18.97 -10.31
C ASP A 198 -7.54 -18.58 -10.17
N ALA A 199 -7.87 -17.65 -9.26
CA ALA A 199 -9.23 -17.12 -9.13
C ALA A 199 -9.71 -16.43 -10.41
N HIS A 200 -8.89 -15.57 -11.00
CA HIS A 200 -9.21 -14.88 -12.26
C HIS A 200 -9.42 -15.86 -13.42
N ASN A 201 -8.59 -16.91 -13.53
CA ASN A 201 -8.75 -17.95 -14.55
C ASN A 201 -10.05 -18.74 -14.41
N GLN A 202 -10.64 -18.78 -13.22
CA GLN A 202 -11.94 -19.40 -12.93
C GLN A 202 -13.10 -18.40 -12.97
N GLY A 203 -12.87 -17.14 -13.36
CA GLY A 203 -13.90 -16.12 -13.53
C GLY A 203 -14.29 -15.37 -12.25
N TYR A 204 -13.51 -15.50 -11.17
CA TYR A 204 -13.71 -14.73 -9.94
C TYR A 204 -12.88 -13.44 -9.98
N ASP A 205 -13.39 -12.39 -9.33
CA ASP A 205 -12.71 -11.09 -9.25
C ASP A 205 -11.69 -11.05 -8.11
N GLU A 206 -11.91 -11.82 -7.02
CA GLU A 206 -11.06 -11.78 -5.82
C GLU A 206 -11.16 -13.09 -5.02
N ASN A 207 -10.23 -13.29 -4.10
CA ASN A 207 -10.24 -14.36 -3.11
C ASN A 207 -10.62 -13.85 -1.72
N MET A 208 -11.44 -14.63 -1.00
CA MET A 208 -11.65 -14.55 0.43
C MET A 208 -10.75 -15.57 1.13
N TYR A 209 -9.90 -15.10 2.02
CA TYR A 209 -9.04 -15.97 2.82
C TYR A 209 -9.68 -16.31 4.17
N LEU A 210 -9.45 -17.54 4.60
CA LEU A 210 -9.84 -18.03 5.92
C LEU A 210 -8.65 -17.94 6.88
N ASP A 211 -8.94 -17.99 8.18
CA ASP A 211 -7.92 -18.03 9.21
C ASP A 211 -6.99 -19.25 9.01
N PRO A 212 -5.67 -19.07 9.04
CA PRO A 212 -4.74 -20.14 8.71
C PRO A 212 -4.62 -21.20 9.82
N GLY A 213 -5.14 -20.93 11.02
CA GLY A 213 -5.11 -21.88 12.13
C GLY A 213 -6.19 -22.95 12.07
N THR A 214 -7.44 -22.57 11.76
CA THR A 214 -8.59 -23.49 11.77
C THR A 214 -9.30 -23.58 10.43
N ARG A 215 -9.11 -22.62 9.53
CA ARG A 215 -9.78 -22.47 8.23
C ARG A 215 -11.32 -22.42 8.34
N THR A 216 -11.81 -21.89 9.43
CA THR A 216 -13.26 -21.83 9.73
C THR A 216 -13.79 -20.41 9.84
N LYS A 217 -12.90 -19.39 9.88
CA LYS A 217 -13.27 -17.99 10.07
C LYS A 217 -12.79 -17.16 8.89
N VAL A 218 -13.65 -16.27 8.42
CA VAL A 218 -13.28 -15.29 7.40
C VAL A 218 -12.27 -14.30 7.97
N GLU A 219 -11.22 -13.99 7.21
CA GLU A 219 -10.23 -12.97 7.57
C GLU A 219 -10.33 -11.74 6.67
N GLU A 220 -9.71 -11.78 5.51
CA GLU A 220 -9.71 -10.66 4.57
C GLU A 220 -9.60 -11.16 3.12
N THR A 221 -9.77 -10.29 2.15
CA THR A 221 -9.49 -10.59 0.74
C THR A 221 -8.02 -10.36 0.42
N GLY A 222 -7.59 -10.67 -0.81
CA GLY A 222 -6.21 -10.43 -1.24
C GLY A 222 -5.80 -8.96 -1.16
N GLY A 223 -6.70 -8.04 -1.51
CA GLY A 223 -6.45 -6.61 -1.58
C GLY A 223 -7.08 -5.75 -0.49
N ALA A 224 -8.04 -6.28 0.29
CA ALA A 224 -8.84 -5.48 1.22
C ALA A 224 -9.31 -6.25 2.45
N ASN A 225 -9.52 -5.54 3.56
CA ASN A 225 -10.25 -6.07 4.70
C ASN A 225 -11.74 -6.25 4.36
N PHE A 226 -12.44 -7.03 5.17
CA PHE A 226 -13.85 -7.36 4.96
C PHE A 226 -14.74 -6.77 6.05
N ILE A 227 -15.93 -6.30 5.65
CA ILE A 227 -16.98 -5.80 6.55
C ILE A 227 -18.30 -6.45 6.11
N PHE A 228 -19.04 -6.98 7.06
CA PHE A 228 -20.36 -7.52 6.86
C PHE A 228 -21.41 -6.58 7.44
N VAL A 229 -22.52 -6.42 6.74
CA VAL A 229 -23.75 -5.84 7.32
C VAL A 229 -24.73 -6.99 7.51
N THR A 230 -25.09 -7.26 8.75
CA THR A 230 -25.98 -8.38 9.11
C THR A 230 -27.45 -8.00 8.94
N LYS A 231 -28.35 -8.99 8.90
CA LYS A 231 -29.80 -8.77 8.76
C LYS A 231 -30.41 -7.97 9.91
N ASP A 232 -29.79 -7.99 11.08
CA ASP A 232 -30.15 -7.19 12.27
C ASP A 232 -29.43 -5.85 12.32
N ASN A 233 -28.93 -5.36 11.17
CA ASN A 233 -28.28 -4.05 11.00
C ASN A 233 -27.00 -3.83 11.84
N LYS A 234 -26.26 -4.89 12.12
CA LYS A 234 -24.94 -4.77 12.75
C LYS A 234 -23.85 -4.73 11.70
N VAL A 235 -22.83 -3.91 11.95
CA VAL A 235 -21.59 -3.90 11.18
C VAL A 235 -20.57 -4.80 11.87
N VAL A 236 -20.12 -5.84 11.19
CA VAL A 236 -19.19 -6.84 11.73
C VAL A 236 -17.96 -6.94 10.86
N THR A 237 -16.80 -7.03 11.46
CA THR A 237 -15.53 -7.23 10.75
C THR A 237 -14.65 -8.24 11.48
N PRO A 238 -13.86 -9.05 10.77
CA PRO A 238 -12.94 -9.99 11.40
C PRO A 238 -11.92 -9.30 12.31
N LYS A 239 -11.58 -9.96 13.42
CA LYS A 239 -10.48 -9.57 14.30
C LYS A 239 -9.49 -10.73 14.35
N SER A 240 -8.29 -10.52 13.81
CA SER A 240 -7.23 -11.52 13.74
C SER A 240 -5.86 -10.84 13.83
N SER A 241 -4.86 -11.57 14.33
CA SER A 241 -3.46 -11.14 14.33
C SER A 241 -2.77 -11.34 12.99
N THR A 242 -3.45 -11.94 12.00
CA THR A 242 -2.92 -12.24 10.67
C THR A 242 -3.45 -11.31 9.57
N ILE A 243 -4.42 -10.44 9.87
CA ILE A 243 -4.95 -9.45 8.92
C ILE A 243 -4.24 -8.10 9.03
N LEU A 244 -4.14 -7.40 7.89
CA LEU A 244 -3.58 -6.06 7.86
C LEU A 244 -4.49 -5.08 8.63
N PRO A 245 -3.95 -4.24 9.56
CA PRO A 245 -4.73 -3.21 10.25
C PRO A 245 -5.07 -2.06 9.29
N SER A 246 -6.20 -2.18 8.59
CA SER A 246 -6.67 -1.21 7.60
C SER A 246 -7.04 0.13 8.25
N ILE A 247 -6.55 1.22 7.67
CA ILE A 247 -6.86 2.59 8.06
C ILE A 247 -8.32 2.89 7.71
N THR A 248 -8.76 2.50 6.53
CA THR A 248 -10.15 2.67 6.08
C THR A 248 -11.13 1.93 6.98
N ARG A 249 -10.88 0.66 7.30
CA ARG A 249 -11.72 -0.12 8.20
C ARG A 249 -11.84 0.55 9.58
N ARG A 250 -10.72 0.96 10.20
CA ARG A 250 -10.73 1.69 11.48
C ARG A 250 -11.59 2.95 11.42
N SER A 251 -11.50 3.69 10.33
CA SER A 251 -12.25 4.92 10.16
C SER A 251 -13.75 4.65 9.95
N LEU A 252 -14.11 3.62 9.19
CA LEU A 252 -15.51 3.21 9.02
C LEU A 252 -16.13 2.69 10.32
N MET A 253 -15.39 1.93 11.12
CA MET A 253 -15.86 1.49 12.44
C MET A 253 -16.15 2.67 13.35
N TYR A 254 -15.24 3.66 13.40
CA TYR A 254 -15.43 4.88 14.20
C TYR A 254 -16.67 5.69 13.77
N VAL A 255 -16.98 5.71 12.47
CA VAL A 255 -18.17 6.41 11.96
C VAL A 255 -19.46 5.64 12.25
N ALA A 256 -19.38 4.29 12.38
CA ALA A 256 -20.52 3.43 12.64
C ALA A 256 -20.92 3.34 14.11
N GLU A 257 -20.05 3.73 15.05
CA GLU A 257 -20.30 3.85 16.50
C GLU A 257 -21.02 5.18 16.85
#